data_6a36f676815e347631c4744428b2f247
#
_entry.id   6a36f676815e347631c4744428b2f247
#
_cell.length_a   1.000
_cell.length_b   1.000
_cell.length_c   1.000
_cell.angle_alpha   90.00
_cell.angle_beta   90.00
_cell.angle_gamma   90.00
#
_symmetry.space_group_name_H-M   'P 1'
#
loop_
_entity.id
_entity.type
_entity.pdbx_description
1 polymer ?
#
loop_
_entity_poly.entity_id
_entity_poly.type
_entity_poly.pdbx_seq_one_letter_code
_entity_poly.pdbx_strand_id
1 'polypeptide(L)'
;MHFRCVVMFCLLAGSPLFAQEKAAGVSRNKEAKSSFQALNASIDTILQEYEQLTGNAVIEDSSLATNALPISISVPKPVPRSELVRIIESALLLNNYALIPGREPKTVKVINMNAGKNPRSEALPLYASPAWPAPR
;
A
#
# COMPACT_ATOMS: atom_id res chain seq x y z
N MET A 1 55.20 -35.18 -33.77
CA MET A 1 54.78 -36.56 -33.48
C MET A 1 53.32 -36.46 -33.03
N HIS A 2 52.45 -36.63 -33.95
CA HIS A 2 51.52 -37.73 -34.19
C HIS A 2 50.82 -38.25 -32.90
N PHE A 3 49.54 -38.07 -32.69
CA PHE A 3 48.59 -39.13 -33.00
C PHE A 3 47.14 -38.57 -33.01
N ARG A 4 46.58 -38.73 -34.15
CA ARG A 4 45.13 -38.62 -34.43
C ARG A 4 44.46 -39.81 -33.77
N CYS A 5 43.31 -39.61 -33.18
CA CYS A 5 42.26 -40.63 -33.23
C CYS A 5 40.89 -39.96 -33.24
N VAL A 6 40.29 -40.08 -34.36
CA VAL A 6 38.90 -39.88 -34.67
C VAL A 6 38.15 -41.11 -34.18
N VAL A 7 37.11 -40.96 -33.41
CA VAL A 7 36.00 -41.91 -33.39
C VAL A 7 34.71 -41.16 -33.32
N MET A 8 34.07 -41.22 -34.42
CA MET A 8 32.68 -40.99 -34.76
C MET A 8 31.87 -42.16 -34.22
N PHE A 9 30.74 -41.92 -33.57
CA PHE A 9 29.55 -42.74 -33.77
C PHE A 9 28.34 -42.24 -32.98
N CYS A 10 27.31 -41.89 -33.71
CA CYS A 10 25.90 -42.23 -33.71
C CYS A 10 25.01 -41.85 -32.52
N LEU A 11 24.11 -40.90 -32.82
CA LEU A 11 22.63 -41.10 -32.93
C LEU A 11 22.00 -42.06 -31.95
N LEU A 12 21.16 -41.49 -31.08
CA LEU A 12 19.77 -41.98 -30.97
C LEU A 12 18.90 -40.94 -30.19
N ALA A 13 17.82 -40.62 -30.82
CA ALA A 13 16.73 -39.82 -30.38
C ALA A 13 16.13 -40.32 -29.06
N GLY A 14 15.76 -39.39 -28.21
CA GLY A 14 14.98 -39.68 -27.02
C GLY A 14 14.63 -38.37 -26.35
N SER A 15 13.63 -37.65 -26.88
CA SER A 15 13.03 -36.54 -26.18
C SER A 15 12.10 -37.07 -25.10
N PRO A 16 12.37 -36.83 -23.79
CA PRO A 16 11.31 -36.82 -22.83
C PRO A 16 10.68 -35.42 -22.85
N LEU A 17 9.49 -35.35 -23.38
CA LEU A 17 8.55 -34.28 -23.21
C LEU A 17 8.18 -34.22 -21.71
N PHE A 18 9.05 -33.62 -20.89
CA PHE A 18 8.67 -33.23 -19.55
C PHE A 18 7.80 -32.01 -19.69
N ALA A 19 6.50 -32.25 -19.63
CA ALA A 19 5.53 -31.24 -19.30
C ALA A 19 5.97 -30.62 -17.96
N GLN A 20 6.61 -29.46 -18.05
CA GLN A 20 6.92 -28.63 -16.90
C GLN A 20 5.62 -28.01 -16.47
N GLU A 21 4.93 -28.74 -15.61
CA GLU A 21 3.80 -28.26 -14.83
C GLU A 21 4.31 -27.03 -14.07
N LYS A 22 3.98 -25.88 -14.61
CA LYS A 22 4.23 -24.57 -14.01
C LYS A 22 3.36 -24.51 -12.76
N ALA A 23 3.86 -25.09 -11.68
CA ALA A 23 3.36 -24.79 -10.36
C ALA A 23 3.46 -23.28 -10.21
N ALA A 24 2.29 -22.65 -10.25
CA ALA A 24 2.13 -21.24 -9.87
C ALA A 24 2.58 -21.14 -8.40
N GLY A 25 3.89 -21.00 -8.22
CA GLY A 25 4.45 -20.64 -6.94
C GLY A 25 3.85 -19.28 -6.59
N VAL A 26 2.93 -19.31 -5.65
CA VAL A 26 2.56 -18.12 -4.90
C VAL A 26 3.87 -17.60 -4.33
N SER A 27 4.47 -16.67 -5.04
CA SER A 27 5.58 -15.88 -4.54
C SER A 27 5.03 -15.18 -3.30
N ARG A 28 5.27 -15.79 -2.13
CA ARG A 28 5.18 -15.09 -0.86
C ARG A 28 6.25 -14.03 -0.93
N ASN A 29 5.88 -12.89 -1.51
CA ASN A 29 6.66 -11.68 -1.46
C ASN A 29 6.97 -11.47 0.02
N LYS A 30 8.25 -11.69 0.38
CA LYS A 30 8.71 -11.53 1.76
C LYS A 30 8.68 -10.03 2.02
N GLU A 31 7.50 -9.56 2.39
CA GLU A 31 7.23 -8.16 2.66
C GLU A 31 8.23 -7.67 3.70
N ALA A 32 8.90 -6.57 3.41
CA ALA A 32 9.86 -5.98 4.32
C ALA A 32 9.15 -5.70 5.66
N LYS A 33 9.77 -6.17 6.74
CA LYS A 33 9.26 -5.94 8.09
C LYS A 33 9.85 -4.63 8.60
N SER A 34 9.02 -3.81 9.19
CA SER A 34 9.39 -2.54 9.79
C SER A 34 8.85 -2.45 11.22
N SER A 35 9.61 -1.80 12.09
CA SER A 35 9.14 -1.36 13.41
C SER A 35 8.94 0.15 13.34
N PHE A 36 7.99 0.65 14.11
CA PHE A 36 7.69 2.06 14.16
C PHE A 36 7.40 2.51 15.58
N GLN A 37 8.00 3.62 15.96
CA GLN A 37 7.77 4.21 17.26
C GLN A 37 7.72 5.74 17.13
N ALA A 38 6.58 6.30 17.45
CA ALA A 38 6.34 7.73 17.50
C ALA A 38 5.64 8.04 18.82
N LEU A 39 6.26 8.82 19.67
CA LEU A 39 5.70 9.25 20.96
C LEU A 39 5.45 10.75 20.90
N ASN A 40 4.20 11.15 21.17
CA ASN A 40 3.80 12.56 21.11
C ASN A 40 4.14 13.22 19.75
N ALA A 41 4.00 12.48 18.67
CA ALA A 41 4.28 12.97 17.34
C ALA A 41 3.14 13.85 16.82
N SER A 42 3.50 14.83 15.97
CA SER A 42 2.50 15.60 15.23
C SER A 42 1.82 14.71 14.18
N ILE A 43 0.62 15.09 13.78
CA ILE A 43 -0.08 14.39 12.73
C ILE A 43 0.73 14.36 11.43
N ASP A 44 1.40 15.47 11.09
CA ASP A 44 2.23 15.58 9.88
C ASP A 44 3.33 14.52 9.85
N THR A 45 3.97 14.25 11.00
CA THR A 45 4.99 13.21 11.13
C THR A 45 4.41 11.81 10.84
N ILE A 46 3.22 11.55 11.33
CA ILE A 46 2.54 10.26 11.12
C ILE A 46 2.10 10.12 9.66
N LEU A 47 1.60 11.19 9.05
CA LEU A 47 1.21 11.20 7.64
C LEU A 47 2.41 11.03 6.71
N GLN A 48 3.54 11.65 7.02
CA GLN A 48 4.78 11.46 6.28
C GLN A 48 5.26 10.01 6.29
N GLU A 49 5.18 9.35 7.45
CA GLU A 49 5.49 7.91 7.53
C GLU A 49 4.50 7.06 6.72
N TYR A 50 3.21 7.41 6.77
CA TYR A 50 2.19 6.75 5.97
C TYR A 50 2.47 6.87 4.46
N GLU A 51 2.87 8.06 3.99
CA GLU A 51 3.28 8.29 2.60
C GLU A 51 4.47 7.41 2.19
N GLN A 52 5.50 7.33 3.04
CA GLN A 52 6.67 6.49 2.78
C GLN A 52 6.31 5.00 2.73
N LEU A 53 5.39 4.57 3.60
CA LEU A 53 4.95 3.18 3.65
C LEU A 53 4.02 2.81 2.50
N THR A 54 3.14 3.68 2.07
CA THR A 54 2.14 3.36 1.04
C THR A 54 2.56 3.79 -0.36
N GLY A 55 3.39 4.81 -0.47
CA GLY A 55 3.71 5.48 -1.73
C GLY A 55 2.53 6.30 -2.26
N ASN A 56 1.53 6.57 -1.42
CA ASN A 56 0.41 7.44 -1.76
C ASN A 56 0.73 8.87 -1.33
N ALA A 57 0.35 9.84 -2.15
CA ALA A 57 0.39 11.24 -1.78
C ALA A 57 -0.77 11.56 -0.83
N VAL A 58 -0.50 12.24 0.26
CA VAL A 58 -1.50 12.68 1.22
C VAL A 58 -1.92 14.12 0.93
N ILE A 59 -3.23 14.32 0.81
CA ILE A 59 -3.83 15.66 0.70
C ILE A 59 -4.41 16.02 2.05
N GLU A 60 -3.81 17.02 2.68
CA GLU A 60 -4.22 17.49 4.00
C GLU A 60 -5.30 18.56 3.87
N ASP A 61 -6.29 18.46 4.72
CA ASP A 61 -7.30 19.50 4.86
C ASP A 61 -6.80 20.60 5.80
N SER A 62 -7.12 21.85 5.51
CA SER A 62 -6.71 23.02 6.31
C SER A 62 -7.16 22.95 7.78
N SER A 63 -8.17 22.15 8.09
CA SER A 63 -8.63 21.93 9.46
C SER A 63 -7.70 21.06 10.32
N LEU A 64 -6.73 20.38 9.69
CA LEU A 64 -5.75 19.52 10.41
C LEU A 64 -4.82 20.36 11.30
N ALA A 65 -4.42 21.52 10.82
CA ALA A 65 -3.45 22.38 11.53
C ALA A 65 -4.02 23.04 12.80
N THR A 66 -5.34 23.15 12.92
CA THR A 66 -5.96 24.05 13.92
C THR A 66 -6.07 23.45 15.32
N ASN A 67 -6.11 22.11 15.47
CA ASN A 67 -6.28 21.44 16.78
C ASN A 67 -5.65 20.03 16.77
N ALA A 68 -4.48 19.89 16.24
CA ALA A 68 -3.79 18.62 16.18
C ALA A 68 -3.31 18.20 17.56
N LEU A 69 -3.95 17.20 18.15
CA LEU A 69 -3.45 16.54 19.35
C LEU A 69 -2.29 15.61 18.97
N PRO A 70 -1.25 15.51 19.83
CA PRO A 70 -0.15 14.61 19.58
C PRO A 70 -0.61 13.16 19.62
N ILE A 71 -0.11 12.37 18.68
CA ILE A 71 -0.45 10.96 18.53
C ILE A 71 0.74 10.11 18.97
N SER A 72 0.47 9.05 19.72
CA SER A 72 1.50 8.09 20.13
C SER A 72 1.21 6.72 19.52
N ILE A 73 2.16 6.21 18.76
CA ILE A 73 2.11 4.87 18.15
C ILE A 73 3.38 4.14 18.55
N SER A 74 3.26 2.92 19.06
CA SER A 74 4.41 2.09 19.43
C SER A 74 4.24 0.68 18.87
N VAL A 75 5.09 0.35 17.90
CA VAL A 75 5.19 -0.99 17.28
C VAL A 75 6.63 -1.47 17.41
N PRO A 76 7.02 -1.98 18.60
CA PRO A 76 8.41 -2.31 18.90
C PRO A 76 8.91 -3.55 18.16
N LYS A 77 8.00 -4.44 17.76
CA LYS A 77 8.35 -5.66 17.00
C LYS A 77 8.20 -5.41 15.50
N PRO A 78 9.17 -5.85 14.68
CA PRO A 78 9.04 -5.71 13.24
C PRO A 78 7.83 -6.46 12.70
N VAL A 79 6.90 -5.73 12.10
CA VAL A 79 5.69 -6.24 11.45
C VAL A 79 5.78 -6.07 9.93
N PRO A 80 5.00 -6.82 9.14
CA PRO A 80 4.88 -6.56 7.71
C PRO A 80 4.43 -5.12 7.43
N ARG A 81 4.90 -4.56 6.32
CA ARG A 81 4.55 -3.19 5.91
C ARG A 81 3.04 -2.96 5.84
N SER A 82 2.30 -3.90 5.28
CA SER A 82 0.84 -3.85 5.21
C SER A 82 0.15 -3.81 6.58
N GLU A 83 0.72 -4.51 7.55
CA GLU A 83 0.21 -4.48 8.93
C GLU A 83 0.52 -3.14 9.62
N LEU A 84 1.73 -2.60 9.41
CA LEU A 84 2.11 -1.29 9.95
C LEU A 84 1.20 -0.18 9.41
N VAL A 85 0.89 -0.20 8.11
CA VAL A 85 -0.06 0.73 7.50
C VAL A 85 -1.42 0.67 8.20
N ARG A 86 -1.97 -0.53 8.43
CA ARG A 86 -3.26 -0.69 9.14
C ARG A 86 -3.22 -0.18 10.59
N ILE A 87 -2.09 -0.34 11.28
CA ILE A 87 -1.92 0.19 12.63
C ILE A 87 -1.96 1.71 12.60
N ILE A 88 -1.25 2.34 11.65
CA ILE A 88 -1.26 3.80 11.48
C ILE A 88 -2.67 4.30 11.14
N GLU A 89 -3.37 3.67 10.19
CA GLU A 89 -4.75 4.01 9.83
C GLU A 89 -5.69 3.91 11.04
N SER A 90 -5.55 2.85 11.84
CA SER A 90 -6.35 2.68 13.06
C SER A 90 -6.04 3.73 14.10
N ALA A 91 -4.78 4.10 14.29
CA ALA A 91 -4.38 5.13 15.23
C ALA A 91 -4.90 6.51 14.80
N LEU A 92 -4.88 6.84 13.51
CA LEU A 92 -5.46 8.05 12.97
C LEU A 92 -6.97 8.09 13.22
N LEU A 93 -7.68 7.01 12.94
CA LEU A 93 -9.12 6.92 13.15
C LEU A 93 -9.50 7.08 14.63
N LEU A 94 -8.75 6.49 15.55
CA LEU A 94 -8.95 6.64 17.00
C LEU A 94 -8.76 8.09 17.47
N ASN A 95 -7.97 8.86 16.74
CA ASN A 95 -7.75 10.29 17.00
C ASN A 95 -8.66 11.19 16.17
N ASN A 96 -9.75 10.66 15.62
CA ASN A 96 -10.74 11.36 14.80
C ASN A 96 -10.21 11.91 13.46
N TYR A 97 -9.21 11.27 12.89
CA TYR A 97 -8.76 11.53 11.53
C TYR A 97 -9.22 10.40 10.60
N ALA A 98 -9.86 10.74 9.50
CA ALA A 98 -10.28 9.78 8.51
C ALA A 98 -9.45 9.92 7.22
N LEU A 99 -9.01 8.78 6.70
CA LEU A 99 -8.33 8.66 5.42
C LEU A 99 -9.35 8.27 4.35
N ILE A 100 -9.45 9.09 3.32
CA ILE A 100 -10.41 8.92 2.23
C ILE A 100 -9.63 8.77 0.92
N PRO A 101 -9.91 7.75 0.11
CA PRO A 101 -9.30 7.65 -1.22
C PRO A 101 -9.57 8.92 -2.04
N GLY A 102 -8.50 9.49 -2.60
CA GLY A 102 -8.59 10.66 -3.46
C GLY A 102 -9.16 10.31 -4.85
N ARG A 103 -9.41 11.32 -5.66
CA ARG A 103 -9.85 11.15 -7.05
C ARG A 103 -8.77 10.54 -7.94
N GLU A 104 -7.54 10.91 -7.68
CA GLU A 104 -6.41 10.44 -8.45
C GLU A 104 -5.86 9.13 -7.87
N PRO A 105 -5.36 8.24 -8.72
CA PRO A 105 -4.71 7.02 -8.23
C PRO A 105 -3.54 7.38 -7.33
N LYS A 106 -3.37 6.64 -6.25
CA LYS A 106 -2.32 6.86 -5.24
C LYS A 106 -2.41 8.20 -4.50
N THR A 107 -3.60 8.74 -4.35
CA THR A 107 -3.86 9.88 -3.48
C THR A 107 -4.82 9.52 -2.38
N VAL A 108 -4.59 10.08 -1.20
CA VAL A 108 -5.44 9.90 -0.01
C VAL A 108 -5.67 11.28 0.60
N LYS A 109 -6.92 11.61 0.86
CA LYS A 109 -7.31 12.83 1.56
C LYS A 109 -7.47 12.54 3.05
N VAL A 110 -6.89 13.37 3.88
CA VAL A 110 -7.05 13.31 5.35
C VAL A 110 -7.99 14.40 5.81
N ILE A 111 -8.97 14.02 6.60
CA ILE A 111 -9.93 14.96 7.20
C ILE A 111 -9.97 14.81 8.71
N ASN A 112 -10.21 15.93 9.40
CA ASN A 112 -10.46 15.95 10.83
C ASN A 112 -11.99 15.88 11.09
N MET A 113 -12.44 14.76 11.65
CA MET A 113 -13.86 14.56 11.96
C MET A 113 -14.36 15.48 13.09
N ASN A 114 -13.48 15.94 13.97
CA ASN A 114 -13.83 16.92 15.01
C ASN A 114 -14.17 18.30 14.42
N ALA A 115 -13.78 18.59 13.19
CA ALA A 115 -14.13 19.81 12.47
C ALA A 115 -15.54 19.77 11.85
N GLY A 116 -16.37 18.79 12.22
CA GLY A 116 -17.72 18.63 11.69
C GLY A 116 -17.78 18.03 10.29
N LYS A 117 -16.68 17.54 9.78
CA LYS A 117 -16.62 16.89 8.46
C LYS A 117 -17.02 15.42 8.55
N ASN A 118 -17.82 14.98 7.60
CA ASN A 118 -18.29 13.60 7.53
C ASN A 118 -17.54 12.87 6.39
N PRO A 119 -16.81 11.77 6.68
CA PRO A 119 -16.11 11.00 5.65
C PRO A 119 -17.00 10.57 4.48
N ARG A 120 -18.26 10.28 4.72
CA ARG A 120 -19.20 9.87 3.67
C ARG A 120 -19.50 10.99 2.67
N SER A 121 -19.70 12.23 3.14
CA SER A 121 -19.95 13.37 2.26
C SER A 121 -18.70 13.80 1.49
N GLU A 122 -17.54 13.69 2.11
CA GLU A 122 -16.27 14.04 1.49
C GLU A 122 -15.78 13.01 0.46
N ALA A 123 -16.19 11.75 0.61
CA ALA A 123 -15.85 10.66 -0.33
C ALA A 123 -16.78 10.60 -1.55
N LEU A 124 -17.89 11.34 -1.54
CA LEU A 124 -18.83 11.35 -2.66
C LEU A 124 -18.17 11.96 -3.91
N PRO A 125 -18.24 11.29 -5.07
CA PRO A 125 -17.78 11.88 -6.31
C PRO A 125 -18.63 13.12 -6.59
N LEU A 126 -17.99 14.24 -6.87
CA LEU A 126 -18.66 15.44 -7.38
C LEU A 126 -19.13 15.13 -8.80
N TYR A 127 -20.38 14.77 -8.94
CA TYR A 127 -21.02 14.67 -10.25
C TYR A 127 -21.19 16.09 -10.82
N ALA A 128 -20.20 16.53 -11.55
CA ALA A 128 -20.27 17.80 -12.29
C ALA A 128 -21.03 17.65 -13.63
N SER A 129 -21.70 16.53 -13.85
CA SER A 129 -22.42 16.27 -15.09
C SER A 129 -23.93 16.16 -14.85
N PRO A 130 -24.76 16.88 -15.62
CA PRO A 130 -26.21 16.76 -15.56
C PRO A 130 -26.75 15.46 -16.19
N ALA A 131 -25.90 14.52 -16.53
CA ALA A 131 -26.27 13.25 -17.15
C ALA A 131 -26.45 12.13 -16.12
N TRP A 132 -27.21 12.34 -15.07
CA TRP A 132 -27.79 11.24 -14.32
C TRP A 132 -28.94 10.67 -15.16
N PRO A 133 -28.92 9.38 -15.55
CA PRO A 133 -30.07 8.77 -16.19
C PRO A 133 -31.25 8.83 -15.21
N ALA A 134 -32.34 9.47 -15.64
CA ALA A 134 -33.57 9.49 -14.87
C ALA A 134 -34.00 8.06 -14.50
N PRO A 135 -34.44 7.78 -13.28
CA PRO A 135 -34.96 6.47 -12.92
C PRO A 135 -36.11 6.10 -13.86
N ARG A 136 -36.08 4.90 -14.41
CA ARG A 136 -37.17 4.33 -15.25
C ARG A 136 -38.34 3.94 -14.41
#